data_efb1f4b9d6ac4839f8045e8e20572961
#
_entry.id   efb1f4b9d6ac4839f8045e8e20572961
#
_cell.length_a   1.000
_cell.length_b   1.000
_cell.length_c   1.000
_cell.angle_alpha   90.00
_cell.angle_beta   90.00
_cell.angle_gamma   90.00
#
_symmetry.space_group_name_H-M   'P 1'
#
loop_
_entity.id
_entity.type
_entity.pdbx_description
1 polymer ?
#
loop_
_entity_poly.entity_id
_entity_poly.type
_entity_poly.pdbx_seq_one_letter_code
_entity_poly.pdbx_strand_id
1 'polypeptide(L)'
;DIYGDMDVNLLRKRVGMVFQKPNPFPMSIYDNIAYGPRTHGIRSKAKLDDIVEKSLRDAAIWDEVKDRLKKSALGMSGGQQQRLCIARALAVQPEVLLMDEPTSALDPISTSKIEDLAVELKKDYTIVMVTHNMQQATRISDKTAFFLLGEVVEFADTDKLFSMPADKRTEDYITGRFG
;
A
#
# COMPACT_ATOMS: atom_id res chain seq x y z
N ASP A 1 5.78 21.62 2.97
CA ASP A 1 7.03 21.32 2.24
C ASP A 1 7.86 20.31 3.04
N ILE A 2 8.10 19.13 2.46
CA ILE A 2 8.87 18.04 3.09
C ILE A 2 10.40 18.29 3.08
N TYR A 3 10.87 19.28 2.34
CA TYR A 3 12.28 19.71 2.27
C TYR A 3 12.59 20.87 3.21
N GLY A 4 11.58 21.38 3.95
CA GLY A 4 11.76 22.42 4.95
C GLY A 4 12.09 21.86 6.34
N ASP A 5 11.79 22.62 7.40
CA ASP A 5 12.10 22.30 8.81
C ASP A 5 11.19 21.24 9.44
N MET A 6 10.59 20.34 8.61
CA MET A 6 9.72 19.28 9.12
C MET A 6 10.53 18.20 9.84
N ASP A 7 10.10 17.79 11.03
CA ASP A 7 10.66 16.61 11.71
C ASP A 7 10.46 15.35 10.87
N VAL A 8 11.58 14.76 10.44
CA VAL A 8 11.61 13.55 9.59
C VAL A 8 10.90 12.36 10.28
N ASN A 9 10.95 12.25 11.62
CA ASN A 9 10.28 11.18 12.33
C ASN A 9 8.75 11.37 12.31
N LEU A 10 8.31 12.63 12.42
CA LEU A 10 6.89 12.97 12.26
C LEU A 10 6.42 12.70 10.84
N LEU A 11 7.21 13.08 9.83
CA LEU A 11 6.91 12.77 8.43
C LEU A 11 6.76 11.26 8.20
N ARG A 12 7.72 10.46 8.68
CA ARG A 12 7.69 8.99 8.56
C ARG A 12 6.53 8.33 9.30
N LYS A 13 5.99 8.97 10.33
CA LYS A 13 4.76 8.52 11.00
C LYS A 13 3.53 8.79 10.16
N ARG A 14 3.49 9.96 9.47
CA ARG A 14 2.34 10.39 8.67
C ARG A 14 2.28 9.73 7.28
N VAL A 15 3.41 9.23 6.79
CA VAL A 15 3.53 8.61 5.47
C VAL A 15 4.00 7.17 5.65
N GLY A 16 3.08 6.23 5.44
CA GLY A 16 3.39 4.80 5.39
C GLY A 16 3.92 4.40 4.02
N MET A 17 4.75 3.34 3.97
CA MET A 17 5.26 2.78 2.71
C MET A 17 5.15 1.26 2.69
N VAL A 18 4.64 0.74 1.58
CA VAL A 18 4.57 -0.69 1.24
C VAL A 18 5.42 -0.92 0.00
N PHE A 19 6.40 -1.80 0.12
CA PHE A 19 7.38 -2.07 -0.94
C PHE A 19 6.89 -3.15 -1.91
N GLN A 20 7.45 -3.16 -3.10
CA GLN A 20 7.18 -4.13 -4.15
C GLN A 20 7.35 -5.59 -3.68
N LYS A 21 8.44 -5.89 -2.97
CA LYS A 21 8.64 -7.20 -2.35
C LYS A 21 8.17 -7.15 -0.90
N PRO A 22 7.31 -8.09 -0.48
CA PRO A 22 6.94 -8.21 0.92
C PRO A 22 8.18 -8.28 1.80
N ASN A 23 8.21 -7.48 2.86
CA ASN A 23 9.35 -7.37 3.77
C ASN A 23 8.92 -7.49 5.24
N PRO A 24 8.22 -8.56 5.62
CA PRO A 24 7.90 -8.75 7.03
C PRO A 24 9.18 -8.87 7.86
N PHE A 25 9.16 -8.31 9.06
CA PHE A 25 10.26 -8.50 9.99
C PHE A 25 10.37 -9.97 10.42
N PRO A 26 11.58 -10.48 10.74
CA PRO A 26 11.78 -11.86 11.19
C PRO A 26 11.30 -12.06 12.65
N MET A 27 10.03 -11.78 12.88
CA MET A 27 9.35 -11.88 14.16
C MET A 27 7.91 -12.40 13.96
N SER A 28 7.14 -12.47 15.04
CA SER A 28 5.76 -12.95 14.97
C SER A 28 4.86 -12.01 14.12
N ILE A 29 3.71 -12.54 13.68
CA ILE A 29 2.67 -11.75 13.02
C ILE A 29 2.26 -10.59 13.93
N TYR A 30 1.99 -10.87 15.21
CA TYR A 30 1.65 -9.86 16.20
C TYR A 30 2.72 -8.78 16.33
N ASP A 31 3.98 -9.18 16.48
CA ASP A 31 5.05 -8.21 16.72
C ASP A 31 5.36 -7.36 15.48
N ASN A 32 5.14 -7.87 14.27
CA ASN A 32 5.21 -7.06 13.04
C ASN A 32 4.26 -5.85 13.12
N ILE A 33 3.02 -6.06 13.56
CA ILE A 33 2.02 -4.98 13.66
C ILE A 33 2.31 -4.09 14.87
N ALA A 34 2.59 -4.69 16.02
CA ALA A 34 2.82 -3.96 17.27
C ALA A 34 4.13 -3.16 17.28
N TYR A 35 5.04 -3.39 16.33
CA TYR A 35 6.35 -2.75 16.29
C TYR A 35 6.25 -1.22 16.21
N GLY A 36 5.54 -0.70 15.24
CA GLY A 36 5.36 0.75 15.04
C GLY A 36 4.70 1.41 16.27
N PRO A 37 3.52 0.95 16.72
CA PRO A 37 2.87 1.47 17.92
C PRO A 37 3.77 1.47 19.16
N ARG A 38 4.54 0.41 19.41
CA ARG A 38 5.51 0.35 20.52
C ARG A 38 6.62 1.40 20.38
N THR A 39 7.15 1.58 19.18
CA THR A 39 8.17 2.60 18.88
C THR A 39 7.64 4.01 19.15
N HIS A 40 6.35 4.23 18.93
CA HIS A 40 5.65 5.48 19.23
C HIS A 40 5.12 5.56 20.66
N GLY A 41 5.61 4.71 21.59
CA GLY A 41 5.38 4.81 23.02
C GLY A 41 4.13 4.10 23.54
N ILE A 42 3.38 3.36 22.74
CA ILE A 42 2.24 2.57 23.21
C ILE A 42 2.76 1.31 23.91
N ARG A 43 2.56 1.24 25.24
CA ARG A 43 3.03 0.13 26.09
C ARG A 43 1.90 -0.73 26.66
N SER A 44 0.67 -0.22 26.65
CA SER A 44 -0.50 -0.95 27.13
C SER A 44 -0.76 -2.18 26.25
N LYS A 45 -0.76 -3.37 26.85
CA LYS A 45 -1.03 -4.62 26.13
C LYS A 45 -2.43 -4.58 25.50
N ALA A 46 -3.45 -4.15 26.23
CA ALA A 46 -4.81 -4.09 25.70
C ALA A 46 -4.89 -3.17 24.47
N LYS A 47 -4.29 -1.96 24.52
CA LYS A 47 -4.25 -1.07 23.36
C LYS A 47 -3.49 -1.66 22.17
N LEU A 48 -2.42 -2.40 22.42
CA LEU A 48 -1.69 -3.09 21.34
C LEU A 48 -2.52 -4.22 20.75
N ASP A 49 -3.24 -4.99 21.55
CA ASP A 49 -4.13 -6.06 21.10
C ASP A 49 -5.23 -5.48 20.18
N ASP A 50 -5.86 -4.37 20.59
CA ASP A 50 -6.87 -3.66 19.78
C ASP A 50 -6.30 -3.15 18.45
N ILE A 51 -5.11 -2.54 18.48
CA ILE A 51 -4.44 -2.04 17.26
C ILE A 51 -4.09 -3.19 16.33
N VAL A 52 -3.56 -4.29 16.85
CA VAL A 52 -3.19 -5.46 16.06
C VAL A 52 -4.41 -6.06 15.38
N GLU A 53 -5.49 -6.30 16.14
CA GLU A 53 -6.73 -6.83 15.56
C GLU A 53 -7.29 -5.89 14.50
N LYS A 54 -7.44 -4.59 14.82
CA LYS A 54 -7.96 -3.61 13.87
C LYS A 54 -7.14 -3.57 12.60
N SER A 55 -5.81 -3.45 12.69
CA SER A 55 -4.94 -3.35 11.52
C SER A 55 -4.98 -4.60 10.63
N LEU A 56 -5.08 -5.79 11.24
CA LEU A 56 -5.21 -7.04 10.49
C LEU A 56 -6.59 -7.18 9.83
N ARG A 57 -7.65 -6.64 10.44
CA ARG A 57 -8.99 -6.57 9.83
C ARG A 57 -9.00 -5.56 8.68
N ASP A 58 -8.47 -4.36 8.90
CA ASP A 58 -8.35 -3.31 7.89
C ASP A 58 -7.55 -3.79 6.66
N ALA A 59 -6.59 -4.69 6.84
CA ALA A 59 -5.81 -5.32 5.77
C ALA A 59 -6.42 -6.63 5.23
N ALA A 60 -7.66 -6.95 5.59
CA ALA A 60 -8.41 -8.15 5.15
C ALA A 60 -7.66 -9.47 5.33
N ILE A 61 -6.91 -9.64 6.46
CA ILE A 61 -6.13 -10.84 6.73
C ILE A 61 -6.42 -11.48 8.10
N TRP A 62 -7.21 -10.82 8.96
CA TRP A 62 -7.48 -11.27 10.32
C TRP A 62 -7.91 -12.73 10.41
N ASP A 63 -8.92 -13.13 9.63
CA ASP A 63 -9.47 -14.48 9.70
C ASP A 63 -8.49 -15.59 9.27
N GLU A 64 -7.50 -15.21 8.47
CA GLU A 64 -6.44 -16.15 8.05
C GLU A 64 -5.34 -16.33 9.11
N VAL A 65 -5.20 -15.39 10.07
CA VAL A 65 -4.04 -15.37 10.98
C VAL A 65 -4.38 -15.31 12.47
N LYS A 66 -5.62 -15.06 12.86
CA LYS A 66 -6.05 -14.84 14.26
C LYS A 66 -5.62 -15.95 15.23
N ASP A 67 -5.60 -17.21 14.77
CA ASP A 67 -5.23 -18.37 15.60
C ASP A 67 -3.72 -18.63 15.63
N ARG A 68 -2.93 -17.83 14.89
CA ARG A 68 -1.48 -18.01 14.78
C ARG A 68 -0.65 -16.74 14.92
N LEU A 69 -1.16 -15.73 15.61
CA LEU A 69 -0.52 -14.41 15.77
C LEU A 69 0.91 -14.49 16.34
N LYS A 70 1.21 -15.50 17.14
CA LYS A 70 2.54 -15.73 17.72
C LYS A 70 3.50 -16.50 16.81
N LYS A 71 3.04 -16.99 15.65
CA LYS A 71 3.89 -17.67 14.67
C LYS A 71 4.70 -16.67 13.86
N SER A 72 5.83 -17.12 13.32
CA SER A 72 6.69 -16.30 12.45
C SER A 72 5.94 -15.82 11.22
N ALA A 73 6.08 -14.54 10.90
CA ALA A 73 5.53 -13.95 9.68
C ALA A 73 6.20 -14.49 8.41
N LEU A 74 7.43 -14.96 8.49
CA LEU A 74 8.17 -15.50 7.33
C LEU A 74 7.56 -16.80 6.77
N GLY A 75 6.77 -17.52 7.57
CA GLY A 75 6.06 -18.73 7.12
C GLY A 75 4.72 -18.48 6.41
N MET A 76 4.38 -17.23 6.12
CA MET A 76 3.16 -16.85 5.40
C MET A 76 3.38 -16.89 3.89
N SER A 77 2.30 -17.04 3.09
CA SER A 77 2.37 -16.90 1.64
C SER A 77 2.72 -15.47 1.22
N GLY A 78 3.21 -15.27 -0.01
CA GLY A 78 3.58 -13.93 -0.51
C GLY A 78 2.45 -12.90 -0.39
N GLY A 79 1.23 -13.27 -0.82
CA GLY A 79 0.07 -12.39 -0.68
C GLY A 79 -0.34 -12.11 0.76
N GLN A 80 -0.17 -13.08 1.67
CA GLN A 80 -0.38 -12.87 3.10
C GLN A 80 0.68 -11.95 3.69
N GLN A 81 1.95 -12.13 3.31
CA GLN A 81 3.04 -11.26 3.76
C GLN A 81 2.83 -9.81 3.28
N GLN A 82 2.37 -9.62 2.04
CA GLN A 82 2.10 -8.28 1.51
C GLN A 82 0.97 -7.60 2.29
N ARG A 83 -0.15 -8.29 2.54
CA ARG A 83 -1.25 -7.75 3.37
C ARG A 83 -0.80 -7.50 4.82
N LEU A 84 0.10 -8.32 5.36
CA LEU A 84 0.72 -8.06 6.66
C LEU A 84 1.56 -6.78 6.66
N CYS A 85 2.33 -6.51 5.58
CA CYS A 85 3.09 -5.27 5.43
C CYS A 85 2.17 -4.05 5.32
N ILE A 86 1.00 -4.18 4.66
CA ILE A 86 -0.04 -3.14 4.65
C ILE A 86 -0.57 -2.94 6.07
N ALA A 87 -0.99 -4.00 6.78
CA ALA A 87 -1.47 -3.92 8.15
C ALA A 87 -0.45 -3.24 9.09
N ARG A 88 0.84 -3.56 8.93
CA ARG A 88 1.93 -2.92 9.67
C ARG A 88 2.01 -1.42 9.42
N ALA A 89 1.85 -1.00 8.17
CA ALA A 89 1.83 0.43 7.83
C ALA A 89 0.60 1.13 8.42
N LEU A 90 -0.59 0.50 8.38
CA LEU A 90 -1.82 1.05 8.94
C LEU A 90 -1.82 1.17 10.47
N ALA A 91 -1.03 0.32 11.17
CA ALA A 91 -0.99 0.28 12.64
C ALA A 91 -0.51 1.60 13.28
N VAL A 92 0.19 2.44 12.55
CA VAL A 92 0.62 3.77 13.01
C VAL A 92 -0.33 4.89 12.57
N GLN A 93 -1.43 4.56 11.90
CA GLN A 93 -2.45 5.48 11.41
C GLN A 93 -1.84 6.60 10.53
N PRO A 94 -1.23 6.28 9.39
CA PRO A 94 -0.65 7.27 8.50
C PRO A 94 -1.75 8.12 7.83
N GLU A 95 -1.40 9.29 7.33
CA GLU A 95 -2.30 10.12 6.51
C GLU A 95 -2.22 9.72 5.04
N VAL A 96 -1.03 9.28 4.61
CA VAL A 96 -0.74 8.86 3.24
C VAL A 96 -0.13 7.47 3.25
N LEU A 97 -0.57 6.59 2.37
CA LEU A 97 -0.01 5.26 2.15
C LEU A 97 0.58 5.18 0.74
N LEU A 98 1.90 5.08 0.67
CA LEU A 98 2.63 4.85 -0.57
C LEU A 98 2.72 3.34 -0.82
N MET A 99 2.41 2.89 -2.03
CA MET A 99 2.50 1.50 -2.45
C MET A 99 3.32 1.40 -3.73
N ASP A 100 4.49 0.78 -3.66
CA ASP A 100 5.37 0.60 -4.80
C ASP A 100 5.13 -0.79 -5.41
N GLU A 101 4.45 -0.83 -6.55
CA GLU A 101 4.08 -2.07 -7.29
C GLU A 101 3.63 -3.24 -6.37
N PRO A 102 2.66 -3.04 -5.46
CA PRO A 102 2.40 -3.98 -4.37
C PRO A 102 1.90 -5.36 -4.81
N THR A 103 1.60 -5.55 -6.09
CA THR A 103 1.02 -6.77 -6.67
C THR A 103 1.92 -7.46 -7.68
N SER A 104 3.05 -6.86 -8.07
CA SER A 104 3.89 -7.33 -9.19
C SER A 104 4.46 -8.75 -9.01
N ALA A 105 4.65 -9.20 -7.78
CA ALA A 105 5.19 -10.53 -7.44
C ALA A 105 4.11 -11.51 -6.94
N LEU A 106 2.82 -11.21 -7.13
CA LEU A 106 1.71 -11.98 -6.59
C LEU A 106 0.93 -12.73 -7.67
N ASP A 107 0.28 -13.82 -7.27
CA ASP A 107 -0.68 -14.53 -8.09
C ASP A 107 -1.97 -13.69 -8.29
N PRO A 108 -2.80 -14.01 -9.32
CA PRO A 108 -3.99 -13.23 -9.65
C PRO A 108 -5.01 -13.10 -8.50
N ILE A 109 -5.17 -14.15 -7.67
CA ILE A 109 -6.10 -14.13 -6.54
C ILE A 109 -5.60 -13.17 -5.45
N SER A 110 -4.31 -13.23 -5.14
CA SER A 110 -3.68 -12.31 -4.19
C SER A 110 -3.68 -10.87 -4.69
N THR A 111 -3.49 -10.67 -6.00
CA THR A 111 -3.58 -9.36 -6.66
C THR A 111 -4.97 -8.76 -6.50
N SER A 112 -6.04 -9.50 -6.82
CA SER A 112 -7.42 -9.04 -6.65
C SER A 112 -7.70 -8.62 -5.21
N LYS A 113 -7.27 -9.40 -4.22
CA LYS A 113 -7.43 -9.05 -2.79
C LYS A 113 -6.73 -7.73 -2.41
N ILE A 114 -5.56 -7.43 -3.00
CA ILE A 114 -4.85 -6.15 -2.75
C ILE A 114 -5.58 -4.99 -3.46
N GLU A 115 -6.11 -5.20 -4.66
CA GLU A 115 -6.89 -4.20 -5.38
C GLU A 115 -8.17 -3.85 -4.62
N ASP A 116 -8.95 -4.86 -4.19
CA ASP A 116 -10.16 -4.66 -3.39
C ASP A 116 -9.84 -3.92 -2.07
N LEU A 117 -8.72 -4.30 -1.43
CA LEU A 117 -8.23 -3.65 -0.23
C LEU A 117 -7.89 -2.18 -0.48
N ALA A 118 -7.22 -1.84 -1.58
CA ALA A 118 -6.89 -0.47 -1.92
C ALA A 118 -8.15 0.38 -2.15
N VAL A 119 -9.17 -0.18 -2.82
CA VAL A 119 -10.47 0.49 -3.02
C VAL A 119 -11.18 0.73 -1.69
N GLU A 120 -11.08 -0.17 -0.73
CA GLU A 120 -11.67 0.04 0.59
C GLU A 120 -10.89 1.08 1.41
N LEU A 121 -9.57 0.98 1.43
CA LEU A 121 -8.70 1.87 2.20
C LEU A 121 -8.71 3.33 1.70
N LYS A 122 -8.96 3.58 0.40
CA LYS A 122 -9.00 4.96 -0.13
C LYS A 122 -10.13 5.81 0.44
N LYS A 123 -11.09 5.21 1.15
CA LYS A 123 -12.14 5.93 1.86
C LYS A 123 -11.61 6.71 3.07
N ASP A 124 -10.57 6.18 3.71
CA ASP A 124 -10.01 6.71 4.96
C ASP A 124 -8.59 7.26 4.79
N TYR A 125 -7.87 6.83 3.74
CA TYR A 125 -6.46 7.16 3.51
C TYR A 125 -6.23 7.76 2.13
N THR A 126 -5.28 8.67 2.01
CA THR A 126 -4.73 9.05 0.70
C THR A 126 -3.76 7.95 0.26
N ILE A 127 -4.07 7.25 -0.84
CA ILE A 127 -3.22 6.19 -1.39
C ILE A 127 -2.52 6.71 -2.63
N VAL A 128 -1.21 6.55 -2.70
CA VAL A 128 -0.40 6.76 -3.89
C VAL A 128 0.22 5.43 -4.28
N MET A 129 -0.19 4.87 -5.41
CA MET A 129 0.28 3.57 -5.88
C MET A 129 1.07 3.74 -7.18
N VAL A 130 2.27 3.16 -7.23
CA VAL A 130 3.02 2.98 -8.48
C VAL A 130 2.64 1.62 -9.07
N THR A 131 2.32 1.60 -10.35
CA THR A 131 2.07 0.36 -11.10
C THR A 131 2.40 0.55 -12.57
N HIS A 132 2.90 -0.50 -13.20
CA HIS A 132 3.05 -0.58 -14.66
C HIS A 132 1.83 -1.23 -15.34
N ASN A 133 0.82 -1.66 -14.55
CA ASN A 133 -0.39 -2.30 -15.06
C ASN A 133 -1.50 -1.26 -15.24
N MET A 134 -1.72 -0.83 -16.49
CA MET A 134 -2.76 0.14 -16.84
C MET A 134 -4.17 -0.30 -16.46
N GLN A 135 -4.48 -1.60 -16.59
CA GLN A 135 -5.79 -2.13 -16.21
C GLN A 135 -6.03 -2.03 -14.70
N GLN A 136 -4.98 -2.25 -13.90
CA GLN A 136 -5.04 -2.04 -12.46
C GLN A 136 -5.30 -0.56 -12.15
N ALA A 137 -4.52 0.36 -12.73
CA ALA A 137 -4.72 1.79 -12.54
C ALA A 137 -6.16 2.21 -12.87
N THR A 138 -6.69 1.76 -14.01
CA THR A 138 -8.07 2.06 -14.44
C THR A 138 -9.12 1.57 -13.44
N ARG A 139 -8.89 0.40 -12.81
CA ARG A 139 -9.89 -0.18 -11.87
C ARG A 139 -9.95 0.50 -10.52
N ILE A 140 -8.80 0.96 -9.99
CA ILE A 140 -8.70 1.30 -8.57
C ILE A 140 -8.42 2.78 -8.29
N SER A 141 -7.87 3.53 -9.25
CA SER A 141 -7.46 4.93 -9.01
C SER A 141 -8.52 5.93 -9.43
N ASP A 142 -8.61 7.05 -8.69
CA ASP A 142 -9.44 8.19 -9.03
C ASP A 142 -8.71 9.14 -9.98
N LYS A 143 -7.38 9.30 -9.77
CA LYS A 143 -6.48 10.10 -10.60
C LYS A 143 -5.26 9.29 -10.98
N THR A 144 -4.74 9.53 -12.17
CA THR A 144 -3.54 8.87 -12.68
C THR A 144 -2.53 9.90 -13.16
N ALA A 145 -1.26 9.69 -12.78
CA ALA A 145 -0.11 10.40 -13.32
C ALA A 145 0.69 9.46 -14.23
N PHE A 146 0.87 9.85 -15.47
CA PHE A 146 1.74 9.13 -16.39
C PHE A 146 3.15 9.70 -16.34
N PHE A 147 4.10 8.80 -15.96
CA PHE A 147 5.53 9.10 -15.90
C PHE A 147 6.26 8.47 -17.08
N LEU A 148 7.11 9.24 -17.72
CA LEU A 148 7.99 8.76 -18.77
C LEU A 148 9.38 9.39 -18.61
N LEU A 149 10.42 8.58 -18.55
CA LEU A 149 11.82 9.02 -18.46
C LEU A 149 12.09 10.07 -17.35
N GLY A 150 11.42 9.92 -16.21
CA GLY A 150 11.58 10.81 -15.05
C GLY A 150 10.72 12.07 -15.07
N GLU A 151 9.88 12.26 -16.10
CA GLU A 151 8.97 13.38 -16.22
C GLU A 151 7.52 12.96 -16.00
N VAL A 152 6.73 13.80 -15.34
CA VAL A 152 5.26 13.69 -15.34
C VAL A 152 4.75 14.22 -16.66
N VAL A 153 4.34 13.33 -17.54
CA VAL A 153 3.83 13.67 -18.89
C VAL A 153 2.41 14.19 -18.80
N GLU A 154 1.57 13.53 -18.02
CA GLU A 154 0.16 13.88 -17.86
C GLU A 154 -0.32 13.50 -16.47
N PHE A 155 -1.23 14.32 -15.89
CA PHE A 155 -1.92 14.04 -14.64
C PHE A 155 -3.37 14.45 -14.75
N ALA A 156 -4.29 13.51 -14.68
CA ALA A 156 -5.72 13.76 -14.84
C ALA A 156 -6.58 12.75 -14.04
N ASP A 157 -7.89 12.96 -14.06
CA ASP A 157 -8.84 11.94 -13.63
C ASP A 157 -8.62 10.67 -14.46
N THR A 158 -8.65 9.52 -13.84
CA THR A 158 -8.27 8.25 -14.45
C THR A 158 -9.07 7.95 -15.71
N ASP A 159 -10.39 8.09 -15.66
CA ASP A 159 -11.27 7.85 -16.81
C ASP A 159 -10.90 8.77 -18.00
N LYS A 160 -10.59 10.03 -17.73
CA LYS A 160 -10.19 11.00 -18.76
C LYS A 160 -8.83 10.62 -19.36
N LEU A 161 -7.84 10.31 -18.54
CA LEU A 161 -6.49 9.97 -18.99
C LEU A 161 -6.50 8.73 -19.91
N PHE A 162 -7.30 7.71 -19.57
CA PHE A 162 -7.36 6.48 -20.36
C PHE A 162 -8.29 6.53 -21.56
N SER A 163 -9.33 7.37 -21.55
CA SER A 163 -10.28 7.49 -22.66
C SER A 163 -9.92 8.60 -23.65
N MET A 164 -9.32 9.69 -23.17
CA MET A 164 -9.08 10.91 -23.95
C MET A 164 -7.81 11.63 -23.46
N PRO A 165 -6.62 10.97 -23.59
CA PRO A 165 -5.36 11.55 -23.17
C PRO A 165 -5.08 12.86 -23.90
N ALA A 166 -4.51 13.84 -23.19
CA ALA A 166 -4.18 15.13 -23.74
C ALA A 166 -2.80 15.15 -24.41
N ASP A 167 -1.87 14.31 -23.96
CA ASP A 167 -0.51 14.19 -24.51
C ASP A 167 -0.40 12.97 -25.43
N LYS A 168 0.18 13.19 -26.62
CA LYS A 168 0.41 12.12 -27.61
C LYS A 168 1.22 10.95 -27.05
N ARG A 169 2.19 11.19 -26.17
CA ARG A 169 3.01 10.16 -25.53
C ARG A 169 2.16 9.26 -24.62
N THR A 170 1.15 9.84 -23.94
CA THR A 170 0.19 9.08 -23.15
C THR A 170 -0.68 8.19 -24.03
N GLU A 171 -1.17 8.73 -25.16
CA GLU A 171 -1.96 7.98 -26.17
C GLU A 171 -1.15 6.80 -26.74
N ASP A 172 0.09 7.07 -27.15
CA ASP A 172 0.98 6.04 -27.72
C ASP A 172 1.29 4.94 -26.69
N TYR A 173 1.45 5.30 -25.40
CA TYR A 173 1.62 4.32 -24.32
C TYR A 173 0.38 3.44 -24.12
N ILE A 174 -0.79 4.04 -24.02
CA ILE A 174 -2.05 3.31 -23.80
C ILE A 174 -2.37 2.40 -24.98
N THR A 175 -2.08 2.82 -26.21
CA THR A 175 -2.36 2.07 -27.43
C THR A 175 -1.25 1.08 -27.82
N GLY A 176 -0.16 1.02 -27.05
CA GLY A 176 0.99 0.13 -27.34
C GLY A 176 1.79 0.53 -28.58
N ARG A 177 1.71 1.79 -29.01
CA ARG A 177 2.37 2.31 -30.21
C ARG A 177 3.71 2.99 -29.89
N PHE A 178 4.46 2.45 -28.94
CA PHE A 178 5.82 2.87 -28.71
C PHE A 178 6.72 2.38 -29.85
N GLY A 179 7.17 3.30 -30.68
CA GLY A 179 8.16 3.08 -31.72
C GLY A 179 9.07 4.28 -31.81
#